data_a27390ac531d0668b11f9b916225b2dc
#
_entry.id   a27390ac531d0668b11f9b916225b2dc
#
_cell.length_a   1.000
_cell.length_b   1.000
_cell.length_c   1.000
_cell.angle_alpha   90.00
_cell.angle_beta   90.00
_cell.angle_gamma   90.00
#
_symmetry.space_group_name_H-M   'P 1'
#
loop_
_entity.id
_entity.type
_entity.pdbx_description
1 polymer ?
#
loop_
_entity_poly.entity_id
_entity_poly.type
_entity_poly.pdbx_seq_one_letter_code
_entity_poly.pdbx_strand_id
1 'polypeptide(L)'
;MKVVKFLWAATALLCCMACDSTHNLGLPHKVEFDRAGGSKDCYGTSSFYAMYICDYNGNGDNIFNNMRDSMIIVTCDWLTAKTPRYSMGKVELIAAPNPTKKKRVLYVYCSAAGNDEATIKVVQY
;
A
#
# COMPACT_ATOMS: atom_id res chain seq x y z
N MET A 1 -12.48 -23.16 -24.02
CA MET A 1 -12.93 -21.79 -23.85
C MET A 1 -12.52 -21.20 -22.52
N LYS A 2 -12.77 -21.88 -21.41
CA LYS A 2 -12.36 -21.38 -20.09
C LYS A 2 -10.85 -21.28 -19.95
N VAL A 3 -10.10 -22.18 -20.54
CA VAL A 3 -8.63 -22.19 -20.50
C VAL A 3 -8.06 -20.96 -21.20
N VAL A 4 -8.66 -20.55 -22.32
CA VAL A 4 -8.21 -19.38 -23.08
C VAL A 4 -8.39 -18.11 -22.26
N LYS A 5 -9.52 -17.96 -21.58
CA LYS A 5 -9.75 -16.79 -20.72
C LYS A 5 -8.77 -16.71 -19.57
N PHE A 6 -8.44 -17.86 -19.01
CA PHE A 6 -7.46 -17.93 -17.92
C PHE A 6 -6.07 -17.49 -18.37
N LEU A 7 -5.65 -17.94 -19.54
CA LEU A 7 -4.36 -17.55 -20.11
C LEU A 7 -4.27 -16.05 -20.36
N TRP A 8 -5.35 -15.46 -20.84
CA TRP A 8 -5.41 -14.02 -21.07
C TRP A 8 -5.20 -13.23 -19.77
N ALA A 9 -5.88 -13.64 -18.72
CA ALA A 9 -5.76 -12.97 -17.43
C ALA A 9 -4.32 -13.04 -16.89
N ALA A 10 -3.68 -14.19 -17.02
CA ALA A 10 -2.32 -14.38 -16.57
C ALA A 10 -1.34 -13.49 -17.35
N THR A 11 -1.50 -13.41 -18.65
CA THR A 11 -0.64 -12.60 -19.50
C THR A 11 -0.78 -11.12 -19.18
N ALA A 12 -2.00 -10.63 -19.01
CA ALA A 12 -2.24 -9.24 -18.64
C ALA A 12 -1.62 -8.89 -17.30
N LEU A 13 -1.70 -9.79 -16.33
CA LEU A 13 -1.13 -9.60 -15.02
C LEU A 13 0.38 -9.46 -15.08
N LEU A 14 1.05 -10.29 -15.86
CA LEU A 14 2.50 -10.22 -16.04
C LEU A 14 2.93 -8.90 -16.65
N CYS A 15 2.22 -8.42 -17.65
CA CYS A 15 2.53 -7.12 -18.25
C CYS A 15 2.40 -5.97 -17.27
N CYS A 16 1.35 -5.97 -16.46
CA CYS A 16 1.17 -4.93 -15.44
C CYS A 16 2.28 -4.95 -14.41
N MET A 17 2.68 -6.12 -13.95
CA MET A 17 3.76 -6.24 -12.97
C MET A 17 5.08 -5.73 -13.54
N ALA A 18 5.39 -6.03 -14.78
CA ALA A 18 6.62 -5.57 -15.42
C ALA A 18 6.67 -4.05 -15.55
N CYS A 19 5.53 -3.41 -15.83
CA CYS A 19 5.45 -1.95 -15.91
C CYS A 19 5.53 -1.28 -14.55
N ASP A 20 4.96 -1.90 -13.52
CA ASP A 20 4.82 -1.28 -12.21
C ASP A 20 6.09 -1.36 -11.36
N SER A 21 6.98 -2.28 -11.66
CA SER A 21 8.13 -2.56 -10.81
C SER A 21 9.22 -1.49 -10.86
N THR A 22 9.14 -0.50 -11.76
CA THR A 22 10.28 0.37 -12.02
C THR A 22 10.30 1.68 -11.23
N HIS A 23 9.19 2.13 -10.63
CA HIS A 23 9.14 3.51 -10.13
C HIS A 23 8.52 3.71 -8.75
N ASN A 24 8.28 2.66 -7.98
CA ASN A 24 7.64 2.80 -6.69
C ASN A 24 8.49 2.25 -5.54
N LEU A 25 9.80 2.38 -5.66
CA LEU A 25 10.76 1.90 -4.66
C LEU A 25 10.55 0.42 -4.32
N GLY A 26 10.15 -0.38 -5.31
CA GLY A 26 9.89 -1.80 -5.15
C GLY A 26 8.50 -2.15 -4.63
N LEU A 27 7.76 -1.18 -4.10
CA LEU A 27 6.41 -1.40 -3.59
C LEU A 27 5.39 -1.51 -4.74
N PRO A 28 4.30 -2.26 -4.54
CA PRO A 28 3.25 -2.30 -5.54
C PRO A 28 2.55 -0.94 -5.64
N HIS A 29 2.07 -0.60 -6.83
CA HIS A 29 1.29 0.63 -7.02
C HIS A 29 -0.12 0.51 -6.48
N LYS A 30 -0.64 -0.71 -6.38
CA LYS A 30 -2.01 -0.97 -5.98
C LYS A 30 -2.07 -2.23 -5.14
N VAL A 31 -2.84 -2.18 -4.05
CA VAL A 31 -3.14 -3.32 -3.20
C VAL A 31 -4.65 -3.38 -3.02
N GLU A 32 -5.22 -4.57 -3.16
CA GLU A 32 -6.66 -4.77 -3.05
C GLU A 32 -6.99 -5.67 -1.87
N PHE A 33 -8.03 -5.30 -1.15
CA PHE A 33 -8.61 -6.11 -0.08
C PHE A 33 -10.05 -6.44 -0.43
N ASP A 34 -10.49 -7.62 -0.01
CA ASP A 34 -11.90 -7.93 -0.07
C ASP A 34 -12.65 -7.27 1.11
N ARG A 35 -13.95 -7.49 1.16
CA ARG A 35 -14.81 -6.88 2.18
C ARG A 35 -14.44 -7.28 3.59
N ALA A 36 -13.97 -8.49 3.77
CA ALA A 36 -13.62 -8.99 5.10
C ALA A 36 -12.40 -8.27 5.69
N GLY A 37 -11.62 -7.61 4.86
CA GLY A 37 -10.39 -6.98 5.30
C GLY A 37 -9.26 -7.98 5.46
N GLY A 38 -8.28 -7.63 6.27
CA GLY A 38 -7.14 -8.49 6.53
C GLY A 38 -5.84 -7.74 6.52
N SER A 39 -4.75 -8.47 6.36
CA SER A 39 -3.40 -7.92 6.38
C SER A 39 -2.64 -8.40 5.16
N LYS A 40 -1.86 -7.49 4.56
CA LYS A 40 -0.97 -7.80 3.44
C LYS A 40 0.37 -7.12 3.64
N ASP A 41 1.45 -7.86 3.39
CA ASP A 41 2.81 -7.34 3.45
C ASP A 41 3.29 -6.96 2.07
N CYS A 42 3.87 -5.77 1.98
CA CYS A 42 4.52 -5.27 0.77
C CYS A 42 6.00 -5.08 1.06
N TYR A 43 6.85 -5.29 0.06
CA TYR A 43 8.29 -5.20 0.24
C TYR A 43 8.89 -4.23 -0.75
N GLY A 44 9.49 -3.17 -0.21
CA GLY A 44 10.18 -2.18 -1.00
C GLY A 44 11.69 -2.38 -0.95
N THR A 45 12.40 -1.52 -1.66
CA THR A 45 13.87 -1.57 -1.76
C THR A 45 14.54 -0.50 -0.91
N SER A 46 13.78 0.32 -0.21
CA SER A 46 14.28 1.42 0.61
C SER A 46 13.68 1.37 2.00
N SER A 47 14.38 1.93 2.97
CA SER A 47 13.82 2.17 4.30
C SER A 47 13.01 3.46 4.28
N PHE A 48 11.90 3.48 4.99
CA PHE A 48 11.04 4.65 5.05
C PHE A 48 11.15 5.34 6.40
N TYR A 49 11.16 6.66 6.40
CA TYR A 49 11.23 7.44 7.65
C TYR A 49 9.91 8.11 7.99
N ALA A 50 8.95 8.14 7.07
CA ALA A 50 7.63 8.71 7.31
C ALA A 50 6.60 8.04 6.39
N MET A 51 5.38 7.94 6.87
CA MET A 51 4.24 7.50 6.08
C MET A 51 3.04 8.37 6.41
N TYR A 52 2.14 8.53 5.45
CA TYR A 52 0.82 9.07 5.73
C TYR A 52 -0.21 8.42 4.81
N ILE A 53 -1.46 8.45 5.26
CA ILE A 53 -2.60 7.89 4.53
C ILE A 53 -3.58 9.00 4.27
N CYS A 54 -4.07 9.12 3.05
CA CYS A 54 -5.07 10.13 2.72
C CYS A 54 -6.04 9.62 1.66
N ASP A 55 -7.16 10.34 1.52
CA ASP A 55 -8.12 10.08 0.46
C ASP A 55 -7.69 10.79 -0.83
N TYR A 56 -8.52 10.70 -1.85
CA TYR A 56 -8.26 11.34 -3.14
C TYR A 56 -8.07 12.85 -3.02
N ASN A 57 -8.73 13.49 -2.05
CA ASN A 57 -8.65 14.93 -1.84
C ASN A 57 -7.50 15.36 -0.93
N GLY A 58 -6.68 14.42 -0.50
CA GLY A 58 -5.55 14.71 0.38
C GLY A 58 -5.90 14.81 1.85
N ASN A 59 -7.14 14.46 2.24
CA ASN A 59 -7.55 14.46 3.64
C ASN A 59 -7.15 13.14 4.28
N GLY A 60 -6.47 13.19 5.42
CA GLY A 60 -6.04 11.97 6.10
C GLY A 60 -5.17 12.23 7.30
N ASP A 61 -4.55 11.16 7.77
CA ASP A 61 -3.70 11.18 8.95
C ASP A 61 -2.24 11.07 8.58
N ASN A 62 -1.46 11.94 9.19
CA ASN A 62 -0.03 11.99 9.05
C ASN A 62 0.57 11.92 10.45
N ILE A 63 1.25 10.83 10.73
CA ILE A 63 1.98 10.71 11.98
C ILE A 63 3.45 10.93 11.70
N PHE A 64 3.93 12.09 12.13
CA PHE A 64 5.36 12.30 12.24
C PHE A 64 5.85 11.50 13.42
N ASN A 65 6.67 10.55 13.10
CA ASN A 65 7.21 9.70 14.09
C ASN A 65 8.02 10.41 15.12
N ASN A 66 7.70 10.09 16.31
CA ASN A 66 8.61 10.21 17.40
C ASN A 66 9.87 9.41 17.04
N MET A 67 11.01 10.09 17.01
CA MET A 67 12.31 9.49 16.69
C MET A 67 12.68 8.30 17.58
N ARG A 68 11.94 8.06 18.62
CA ARG A 68 12.19 6.95 19.56
C ARG A 68 11.55 5.65 19.15
N ASP A 69 10.57 5.69 18.26
CA ASP A 69 9.84 4.48 17.90
C ASP A 69 10.54 3.74 16.77
N SER A 70 10.71 2.46 16.95
CA SER A 70 11.29 1.58 15.91
C SER A 70 10.29 1.24 14.81
N MET A 71 9.01 1.52 15.03
CA MET A 71 7.93 1.27 14.07
C MET A 71 7.21 2.56 13.76
N ILE A 72 6.90 2.74 12.48
CA ILE A 72 5.99 3.78 12.01
C ILE A 72 4.63 3.15 11.86
N ILE A 73 3.62 3.70 12.53
CA ILE A 73 2.25 3.19 12.45
C ILE A 73 1.33 4.37 12.17
N VAL A 74 0.58 4.27 11.07
CA VAL A 74 -0.37 5.29 10.66
C VAL A 74 -1.72 4.62 10.45
N THR A 75 -2.77 5.21 10.99
CA THR A 75 -4.13 4.74 10.78
C THR A 75 -4.99 5.88 10.28
N CYS A 76 -5.71 5.64 9.20
CA CYS A 76 -6.69 6.57 8.67
C CYS A 76 -7.95 5.78 8.35
N ASP A 77 -9.03 6.05 9.08
CA ASP A 77 -10.32 5.40 8.90
C ASP A 77 -10.17 3.86 9.00
N TRP A 78 -10.34 3.14 7.90
CA TRP A 78 -10.33 1.68 7.86
C TRP A 78 -8.96 1.06 7.59
N LEU A 79 -7.96 1.87 7.31
CA LEU A 79 -6.65 1.39 6.87
C LEU A 79 -5.55 1.75 7.87
N THR A 80 -4.72 0.77 8.19
CA THR A 80 -3.51 0.96 8.98
C THR A 80 -2.31 0.53 8.16
N ALA A 81 -1.25 1.34 8.18
CA ALA A 81 0.02 1.02 7.55
C ALA A 81 1.13 1.01 8.61
N LYS A 82 1.99 0.01 8.55
CA LYS A 82 3.11 -0.15 9.47
C LYS A 82 4.39 -0.42 8.72
N THR A 83 5.48 0.20 9.13
CA THR A 83 6.80 -0.10 8.57
C THR A 83 7.86 0.02 9.66
N PRO A 84 8.85 -0.88 9.71
CA PRO A 84 10.00 -0.69 10.62
C PRO A 84 10.85 0.48 10.15
N ARG A 85 11.28 1.31 11.07
CA ARG A 85 11.99 2.55 10.75
C ARG A 85 13.35 2.32 10.13
N TYR A 86 14.07 1.35 10.60
CA TYR A 86 15.48 1.15 10.24
C TYR A 86 15.74 -0.13 9.48
N SER A 87 14.72 -0.79 8.99
CA SER A 87 14.90 -1.97 8.16
C SER A 87 14.30 -1.79 6.79
N MET A 88 14.75 -2.61 5.86
CA MET A 88 14.41 -2.47 4.46
C MET A 88 12.91 -2.66 4.23
N GLY A 89 12.30 -1.61 3.85
CA GLY A 89 11.11 -1.44 3.05
C GLY A 89 9.91 -2.35 3.24
N LYS A 90 9.75 -3.03 4.37
CA LYS A 90 8.53 -3.80 4.60
C LYS A 90 7.41 -2.85 5.03
N VAL A 91 6.30 -2.87 4.30
CA VAL A 91 5.10 -2.13 4.65
C VAL A 91 3.97 -3.11 4.84
N GLU A 92 3.43 -3.19 6.05
CA GLU A 92 2.25 -4.00 6.34
C GLU A 92 1.01 -3.13 6.24
N LEU A 93 0.05 -3.56 5.43
CA LEU A 93 -1.23 -2.89 5.27
C LEU A 93 -2.31 -3.73 5.94
N ILE A 94 -3.09 -3.11 6.80
CA ILE A 94 -4.16 -3.78 7.53
C ILE A 94 -5.46 -3.04 7.25
N ALA A 95 -6.44 -3.74 6.68
CA ALA A 95 -7.74 -3.20 6.37
C ALA A 95 -8.79 -3.79 7.30
N ALA A 96 -9.59 -2.91 7.92
CA ALA A 96 -10.76 -3.33 8.68
C ALA A 96 -11.85 -3.85 7.74
N PRO A 97 -12.81 -4.66 8.23
CA PRO A 97 -13.92 -5.07 7.39
C PRO A 97 -14.71 -3.89 6.85
N ASN A 98 -15.19 -3.99 5.63
CA ASN A 98 -15.99 -2.95 5.00
C ASN A 98 -17.48 -3.26 5.22
N PRO A 99 -18.16 -2.53 6.13
CA PRO A 99 -19.59 -2.75 6.37
C PRO A 99 -20.48 -2.16 5.31
N THR A 100 -19.92 -1.34 4.41
CA THR A 100 -20.70 -0.74 3.32
C THR A 100 -20.74 -1.68 2.12
N LYS A 101 -21.63 -1.41 1.19
CA LYS A 101 -21.67 -2.15 -0.07
C LYS A 101 -20.88 -1.47 -1.17
N LYS A 102 -20.10 -0.45 -0.81
CA LYS A 102 -19.38 0.36 -1.77
C LYS A 102 -17.89 0.13 -1.65
N LYS A 103 -17.23 0.11 -2.80
CA LYS A 103 -15.78 0.14 -2.88
C LYS A 103 -15.25 1.42 -2.24
N ARG A 104 -14.14 1.31 -1.54
CA ARG A 104 -13.48 2.46 -0.93
C ARG A 104 -11.99 2.44 -1.21
N VAL A 105 -11.37 3.62 -1.27
CA VAL A 105 -10.00 3.79 -1.70
C VAL A 105 -9.29 4.76 -0.77
N LEU A 106 -8.07 4.41 -0.39
CA LEU A 106 -7.14 5.30 0.31
C LEU A 106 -5.76 5.17 -0.34
N TYR A 107 -4.93 6.17 -0.13
CA TYR A 107 -3.57 6.21 -0.67
C TYR A 107 -2.57 6.26 0.46
N VAL A 108 -1.57 5.39 0.39
CA VAL A 108 -0.48 5.35 1.37
C VAL A 108 0.75 5.94 0.71
N TYR A 109 1.33 6.94 1.35
CA TYR A 109 2.55 7.59 0.89
C TYR A 109 3.68 7.23 1.83
N CYS A 110 4.78 6.74 1.28
CA CYS A 110 5.95 6.31 2.04
C CYS A 110 7.14 7.15 1.60
N SER A 111 7.74 7.87 2.54
CA SER A 111 8.85 8.77 2.23
C SER A 111 10.18 8.12 2.57
N ALA A 112 11.11 8.14 1.62
CA ALA A 112 12.45 7.62 1.77
C ALA A 112 13.47 8.74 1.67
N ALA A 113 14.72 8.45 2.04
CA ALA A 113 15.81 9.42 1.94
C ALA A 113 16.01 9.90 0.51
N GLY A 114 16.49 11.14 0.35
CA GLY A 114 16.75 11.72 -0.96
C GLY A 114 15.51 12.26 -1.67
N ASN A 115 14.47 12.58 -0.92
CA ASN A 115 13.19 13.07 -1.43
C ASN A 115 12.45 12.06 -2.31
N ASP A 116 12.79 10.78 -2.19
CA ASP A 116 12.07 9.72 -2.87
C ASP A 116 10.78 9.39 -2.13
N GLU A 117 9.74 9.10 -2.88
CA GLU A 117 8.44 8.75 -2.32
C GLU A 117 7.80 7.63 -3.12
N ALA A 118 7.18 6.69 -2.40
CA ALA A 118 6.36 5.66 -3.00
C ALA A 118 4.90 5.89 -2.62
N THR A 119 4.00 5.52 -3.52
CA THR A 119 2.56 5.64 -3.30
C THR A 119 1.89 4.31 -3.58
N ILE A 120 1.05 3.87 -2.65
CA ILE A 120 0.25 2.66 -2.83
C ILE A 120 -1.22 3.06 -2.81
N LYS A 121 -1.92 2.77 -3.89
CA LYS A 121 -3.37 2.89 -3.93
C LYS A 121 -3.98 1.65 -3.30
N VAL A 122 -4.71 1.80 -2.21
CA VAL A 122 -5.33 0.69 -1.51
C VAL A 122 -6.84 0.72 -1.75
N VAL A 123 -7.35 -0.36 -2.30
CA VAL A 123 -8.75 -0.51 -2.67
C VAL A 123 -9.36 -1.61 -1.83
N GLN A 124 -10.55 -1.36 -1.26
CA GLN A 124 -11.33 -2.39 -0.58
C GLN A 124 -12.71 -2.49 -1.17
N TYR A 125 -13.12 -3.68 -1.47
CA TYR A 125 -14.43 -3.98 -2.06
C TYR A 125 -15.52 -4.23 -1.03
#